data_f1a121243db7bb6977230d0f9f833012
#
_entry.id   f1a121243db7bb6977230d0f9f833012
#
_cell.length_a   1.000
_cell.length_b   1.000
_cell.length_c   1.000
_cell.angle_alpha   90.00
_cell.angle_beta   90.00
_cell.angle_gamma   90.00
#
_symmetry.space_group_name_H-M   'P 1'
#
loop_
_entity.id
_entity.type
_entity.pdbx_description
1 polymer ?
#
loop_
_entity_poly.entity_id
_entity_poly.type
_entity_poly.pdbx_seq_one_letter_code
_entity_poly.pdbx_strand_id
1 'polypeptide(L)'
;MNGSLPEDSLNTTNVALEQCKAQYANDTFVLSEVYPEGFCKVTFDGVVCWPPTPNNHTATIKCFSELFTIKYDDTQNATRVCLSNGTWSKSDYTGCKEIITLPTDVETQTTIYFFGYTLSLVTLAIAVTIFRYFKELRCLRNTIHMNLMFSYMLTYCMWIVTLISLNFEGSILCIIIVTLLHYFHITTFFWMFVEGLYLYILVVETLTRENFKLRVYVFIGWGFPMVFVLIWAAVKSFVPFDPDNTNNCHWFESNTIDWIYQTPTVIVLLLNLGFLLCIMWVLITKLRSANTVETQQYHKAAKALLVLMPLLGITYVITIYAPTPDRSSVNVFECTRAVLLSTQGFTVALFYCFLNTEVQNTLRHHFENWKTRRSLGPRSLRSGSRSKDWSPRSRTESIR
;
A
#
# COMPACT_ATOMS: atom_id res chain seq x y z
N MET A 1 22.18 -31.26 -22.32
CA MET A 1 22.26 -31.86 -20.99
C MET A 1 21.04 -32.76 -20.85
N ASN A 2 21.24 -34.08 -20.90
CA ASN A 2 20.18 -35.06 -20.74
C ASN A 2 19.82 -35.18 -19.26
N GLY A 3 18.72 -34.58 -18.87
CA GLY A 3 18.13 -34.78 -17.56
C GLY A 3 17.10 -35.90 -17.64
N SER A 4 17.45 -37.08 -17.13
CA SER A 4 16.51 -38.19 -16.91
C SER A 4 15.45 -37.72 -15.89
N LEU A 5 14.18 -37.82 -16.26
CA LEU A 5 13.03 -37.64 -15.37
C LEU A 5 13.12 -38.68 -14.22
N PRO A 6 12.76 -38.33 -12.97
CA PRO A 6 12.78 -39.28 -11.86
C PRO A 6 11.81 -40.42 -12.10
N GLU A 7 12.21 -41.66 -11.82
CA GLU A 7 11.46 -42.92 -12.03
C GLU A 7 10.08 -42.96 -11.34
N ASP A 8 9.89 -42.17 -10.28
CA ASP A 8 8.61 -42.07 -9.56
C ASP A 8 7.49 -41.41 -10.39
N SER A 9 7.81 -40.51 -11.31
CA SER A 9 6.81 -39.83 -12.16
C SER A 9 6.31 -40.75 -13.30
N LEU A 10 7.11 -41.69 -13.75
CA LEU A 10 6.74 -42.64 -14.79
C LEU A 10 5.79 -43.72 -14.26
N ASN A 11 5.93 -44.09 -12.98
CA ASN A 11 5.09 -45.08 -12.35
C ASN A 11 3.68 -44.54 -12.02
N THR A 12 3.56 -43.30 -11.63
CA THR A 12 2.27 -42.62 -11.37
C THR A 12 1.46 -42.38 -12.64
N THR A 13 2.10 -42.02 -13.77
CA THR A 13 1.42 -41.86 -15.07
C THR A 13 0.91 -43.16 -15.63
N ASN A 14 1.62 -44.26 -15.44
CA ASN A 14 1.17 -45.58 -15.85
C ASN A 14 -0.05 -46.10 -15.06
N VAL A 15 -0.08 -45.90 -13.76
CA VAL A 15 -1.22 -46.25 -12.91
C VAL A 15 -2.46 -45.42 -13.28
N ALA A 16 -2.32 -44.13 -13.52
CA ALA A 16 -3.41 -43.25 -13.97
C ALA A 16 -3.96 -43.66 -15.33
N LEU A 17 -3.10 -44.04 -16.26
CA LEU A 17 -3.52 -44.53 -17.60
C LEU A 17 -4.32 -45.87 -17.47
N GLU A 18 -3.88 -46.79 -16.63
CA GLU A 18 -4.62 -48.04 -16.44
C GLU A 18 -6.00 -47.84 -15.78
N GLN A 19 -6.09 -46.94 -14.83
CA GLN A 19 -7.37 -46.50 -14.23
C GLN A 19 -8.28 -45.86 -15.30
N CYS A 20 -7.72 -45.01 -16.15
CA CYS A 20 -8.41 -44.36 -17.26
C CYS A 20 -8.96 -45.38 -18.25
N LYS A 21 -8.18 -46.40 -18.65
CA LYS A 21 -8.63 -47.53 -19.51
C LYS A 21 -9.73 -48.33 -18.86
N ALA A 22 -9.63 -48.61 -17.58
CA ALA A 22 -10.67 -49.35 -16.84
C ALA A 22 -12.00 -48.57 -16.78
N GLN A 23 -11.95 -47.27 -16.62
CA GLN A 23 -13.13 -46.40 -16.58
C GLN A 23 -13.93 -46.44 -17.90
N TYR A 24 -13.24 -46.47 -19.07
CA TYR A 24 -13.86 -46.44 -20.37
C TYR A 24 -13.80 -47.78 -21.14
N ALA A 25 -13.63 -48.91 -20.39
CA ALA A 25 -13.52 -50.22 -20.99
C ALA A 25 -14.77 -50.59 -21.81
N ASN A 26 -15.95 -50.32 -21.30
CA ASN A 26 -17.21 -50.59 -21.95
C ASN A 26 -17.43 -49.74 -23.20
N ASP A 27 -17.14 -48.43 -23.09
CA ASP A 27 -17.28 -47.49 -24.21
C ASP A 27 -16.30 -47.83 -25.36
N THR A 28 -15.10 -48.24 -25.00
CA THR A 28 -14.09 -48.71 -25.97
C THR A 28 -14.56 -49.97 -26.73
N PHE A 29 -15.20 -50.90 -26.00
CA PHE A 29 -15.75 -52.11 -26.64
C PHE A 29 -16.89 -51.77 -27.61
N VAL A 30 -17.86 -50.96 -27.22
CA VAL A 30 -18.98 -50.49 -28.03
C VAL A 30 -18.48 -49.72 -29.27
N LEU A 31 -17.50 -48.82 -29.11
CA LEU A 31 -16.98 -48.05 -30.22
C LEU A 31 -16.23 -48.92 -31.21
N SER A 32 -15.54 -49.98 -30.77
CA SER A 32 -14.84 -50.89 -31.66
C SER A 32 -15.78 -51.72 -32.56
N GLU A 33 -17.01 -51.97 -32.11
CA GLU A 33 -18.04 -52.62 -32.96
C GLU A 33 -18.71 -51.65 -33.93
N VAL A 34 -18.96 -50.42 -33.51
CA VAL A 34 -19.70 -49.39 -34.30
C VAL A 34 -18.83 -48.70 -35.31
N TYR A 35 -17.54 -48.50 -35.03
CA TYR A 35 -16.59 -47.80 -35.90
C TYR A 35 -15.36 -48.65 -36.24
N PRO A 36 -15.51 -49.69 -37.09
CA PRO A 36 -14.42 -50.58 -37.47
C PRO A 36 -13.33 -49.85 -38.30
N GLU A 37 -13.66 -48.71 -38.90
CA GLU A 37 -12.74 -47.89 -39.72
C GLU A 37 -11.75 -47.09 -38.90
N GLY A 38 -11.95 -46.96 -37.59
CA GLY A 38 -11.01 -46.36 -36.65
C GLY A 38 -11.61 -45.36 -35.67
N PHE A 39 -10.99 -45.30 -34.51
CA PHE A 39 -11.27 -44.36 -33.43
C PHE A 39 -10.00 -44.10 -32.63
N CYS A 40 -9.93 -42.95 -31.94
CA CYS A 40 -8.88 -42.64 -30.98
C CYS A 40 -9.09 -43.41 -29.67
N LYS A 41 -8.06 -44.16 -29.23
CA LYS A 41 -8.10 -44.95 -28.00
C LYS A 41 -8.07 -44.04 -26.78
N VAL A 42 -8.58 -44.56 -25.67
CA VAL A 42 -8.48 -43.91 -24.33
C VAL A 42 -7.04 -43.56 -24.03
N THR A 43 -6.83 -42.31 -23.60
CA THR A 43 -5.50 -41.84 -23.22
C THR A 43 -5.56 -40.90 -22.05
N PHE A 44 -4.52 -40.89 -21.24
CA PHE A 44 -4.28 -39.93 -20.19
C PHE A 44 -3.15 -38.99 -20.63
N ASP A 45 -3.39 -37.70 -20.64
CA ASP A 45 -2.41 -36.70 -21.15
C ASP A 45 -1.58 -36.03 -20.01
N GLY A 46 -1.66 -36.57 -18.79
CA GLY A 46 -0.99 -36.03 -17.63
C GLY A 46 -1.89 -35.17 -16.74
N VAL A 47 -3.07 -34.74 -17.24
CA VAL A 47 -4.03 -33.91 -16.53
C VAL A 47 -5.38 -34.60 -16.42
N VAL A 48 -5.96 -34.99 -17.55
CA VAL A 48 -7.29 -35.63 -17.60
C VAL A 48 -7.29 -36.87 -18.47
N CYS A 49 -8.34 -37.70 -18.26
CA CYS A 49 -8.58 -38.90 -18.99
C CYS A 49 -9.51 -38.63 -20.17
N TRP A 50 -9.04 -38.88 -21.42
CA TRP A 50 -9.81 -38.67 -22.63
C TRP A 50 -10.54 -39.95 -23.06
N PRO A 51 -11.90 -39.86 -23.26
CA PRO A 51 -12.70 -41.00 -23.65
C PRO A 51 -12.38 -41.46 -25.06
N PRO A 52 -12.68 -42.72 -25.42
CA PRO A 52 -12.53 -43.19 -26.81
C PRO A 52 -13.49 -42.39 -27.70
N THR A 53 -12.98 -41.92 -28.87
CA THR A 53 -13.72 -40.97 -29.69
C THR A 53 -13.56 -41.35 -31.18
N PRO A 54 -14.64 -41.35 -32.00
CA PRO A 54 -14.55 -41.66 -33.43
C PRO A 54 -13.64 -40.68 -34.17
N ASN A 55 -13.09 -41.12 -35.30
CA ASN A 55 -12.29 -40.28 -36.18
C ASN A 55 -13.04 -39.03 -36.62
N ASN A 56 -12.35 -37.90 -36.71
CA ASN A 56 -12.88 -36.57 -37.07
C ASN A 56 -13.93 -36.01 -36.07
N HIS A 57 -14.01 -36.54 -34.86
CA HIS A 57 -14.89 -36.00 -33.79
C HIS A 57 -14.07 -35.36 -32.70
N THR A 58 -14.70 -34.41 -32.03
CA THR A 58 -14.11 -33.69 -30.87
C THR A 58 -14.64 -34.29 -29.55
N ALA A 59 -13.74 -34.77 -28.73
CA ALA A 59 -14.05 -35.14 -27.36
C ALA A 59 -14.16 -33.88 -26.53
N THR A 60 -15.19 -33.83 -25.67
CA THR A 60 -15.43 -32.73 -24.72
C THR A 60 -15.58 -33.34 -23.34
N ILE A 61 -14.79 -32.86 -22.40
CA ILE A 61 -14.82 -33.29 -21.00
C ILE A 61 -14.85 -32.06 -20.11
N LYS A 62 -15.40 -32.22 -18.91
CA LYS A 62 -15.38 -31.13 -17.93
C LYS A 62 -13.97 -30.80 -17.47
N CYS A 63 -13.72 -29.53 -17.18
CA CYS A 63 -12.46 -29.10 -16.61
C CYS A 63 -12.26 -29.74 -15.21
N PHE A 64 -11.03 -29.91 -14.83
CA PHE A 64 -10.64 -30.38 -13.50
C PHE A 64 -10.93 -29.29 -12.47
N SER A 65 -11.36 -29.68 -11.26
CA SER A 65 -11.69 -28.76 -10.16
C SER A 65 -10.42 -28.17 -9.52
N GLU A 66 -9.31 -28.92 -9.53
CA GLU A 66 -8.04 -28.49 -8.93
C GLU A 66 -6.85 -29.12 -9.69
N LEU A 67 -5.83 -28.29 -10.00
CA LEU A 67 -4.57 -28.74 -10.58
C LEU A 67 -3.42 -27.92 -9.95
N PHE A 68 -2.41 -28.58 -9.36
CA PHE A 68 -1.27 -27.95 -8.69
C PHE A 68 -1.68 -26.88 -7.66
N THR A 69 -2.71 -27.17 -6.83
CA THR A 69 -3.28 -26.26 -5.82
C THR A 69 -4.04 -25.03 -6.36
N ILE A 70 -4.21 -24.93 -7.68
CA ILE A 70 -5.04 -23.91 -8.32
C ILE A 70 -6.42 -24.51 -8.61
N LYS A 71 -7.48 -23.78 -8.22
CA LYS A 71 -8.87 -24.18 -8.50
C LYS A 71 -9.31 -23.68 -9.86
N TYR A 72 -9.97 -24.53 -10.62
CA TYR A 72 -10.51 -24.26 -11.95
C TYR A 72 -12.03 -24.39 -11.97
N ASP A 73 -12.66 -23.70 -12.92
CA ASP A 73 -14.11 -23.77 -13.13
C ASP A 73 -14.49 -25.11 -13.77
N ASP A 74 -15.01 -26.04 -12.97
CA ASP A 74 -15.46 -27.37 -13.41
C ASP A 74 -16.78 -27.34 -14.19
N THR A 75 -17.42 -26.18 -14.36
CA THR A 75 -18.57 -25.99 -15.24
C THR A 75 -18.17 -25.82 -16.70
N GLN A 76 -16.91 -25.43 -16.96
CA GLN A 76 -16.32 -25.28 -18.27
C GLN A 76 -15.83 -26.62 -18.85
N ASN A 77 -15.49 -26.61 -20.14
CA ASN A 77 -15.11 -27.82 -20.85
C ASN A 77 -13.73 -27.69 -21.51
N ALA A 78 -12.95 -28.75 -21.40
CA ALA A 78 -11.76 -28.96 -22.22
C ALA A 78 -12.13 -29.77 -23.47
N THR A 79 -11.42 -29.54 -24.57
CA THR A 79 -11.67 -30.19 -25.86
C THR A 79 -10.43 -30.83 -26.46
N ARG A 80 -10.63 -31.93 -27.19
CA ARG A 80 -9.56 -32.59 -27.93
C ARG A 80 -10.11 -33.26 -29.17
N VAL A 81 -9.42 -33.12 -30.31
CA VAL A 81 -9.88 -33.65 -31.60
C VAL A 81 -9.23 -34.99 -31.90
N CYS A 82 -10.03 -35.96 -32.25
CA CYS A 82 -9.54 -37.20 -32.83
C CYS A 82 -9.34 -37.00 -34.34
N LEU A 83 -8.11 -37.13 -34.81
CA LEU A 83 -7.77 -36.96 -36.20
C LEU A 83 -8.22 -38.16 -37.08
N SER A 84 -8.29 -37.96 -38.39
CA SER A 84 -8.71 -38.99 -39.34
C SER A 84 -7.82 -40.24 -39.38
N ASN A 85 -6.59 -40.13 -38.89
CA ASN A 85 -5.64 -41.24 -38.79
C ASN A 85 -5.74 -42.03 -37.46
N GLY A 86 -6.73 -41.76 -36.62
CA GLY A 86 -6.90 -42.42 -35.32
C GLY A 86 -5.93 -41.94 -34.23
N THR A 87 -5.29 -40.80 -34.40
CA THR A 87 -4.41 -40.18 -33.41
C THR A 87 -5.02 -38.93 -32.80
N TRP A 88 -4.71 -38.65 -31.53
CA TRP A 88 -5.19 -37.47 -30.83
C TRP A 88 -4.41 -36.22 -31.23
N SER A 89 -5.12 -35.11 -31.38
CA SER A 89 -4.52 -33.78 -31.46
C SER A 89 -3.95 -33.36 -30.09
N LYS A 90 -3.36 -32.16 -30.01
CA LYS A 90 -3.04 -31.53 -28.74
C LYS A 90 -4.33 -31.24 -27.97
N SER A 91 -4.33 -31.45 -26.63
CA SER A 91 -5.45 -31.07 -25.74
C SER A 91 -5.59 -29.56 -25.69
N ASP A 92 -6.83 -29.07 -25.74
CA ASP A 92 -7.16 -27.67 -25.64
C ASP A 92 -7.86 -27.41 -24.28
N TYR A 93 -7.16 -26.68 -23.40
CA TYR A 93 -7.62 -26.29 -22.07
C TYR A 93 -7.95 -24.80 -21.96
N THR A 94 -8.02 -24.09 -23.08
CA THR A 94 -8.29 -22.63 -23.09
C THR A 94 -9.65 -22.29 -22.48
N GLY A 95 -10.59 -23.23 -22.52
CA GLY A 95 -11.88 -23.13 -21.85
C GLY A 95 -11.81 -23.27 -20.33
N CYS A 96 -10.76 -23.90 -19.76
CA CYS A 96 -10.63 -24.13 -18.33
C CYS A 96 -10.05 -22.89 -17.64
N LYS A 97 -10.94 -22.01 -17.20
CA LYS A 97 -10.55 -20.77 -16.53
C LYS A 97 -10.25 -21.04 -15.07
N GLU A 98 -9.20 -20.43 -14.55
CA GLU A 98 -8.90 -20.44 -13.13
C GLU A 98 -10.01 -19.72 -12.36
N ILE A 99 -10.54 -20.38 -11.35
CA ILE A 99 -11.36 -19.71 -10.35
C ILE A 99 -10.37 -18.98 -9.43
N ILE A 100 -10.19 -17.69 -9.65
CA ILE A 100 -9.49 -16.84 -8.70
C ILE A 100 -10.37 -16.75 -7.45
N THR A 101 -10.48 -17.84 -6.70
CA THR A 101 -10.89 -17.73 -5.29
C THR A 101 -9.72 -17.04 -4.62
N LEU A 102 -9.83 -15.72 -4.42
CA LEU A 102 -8.87 -15.04 -3.53
C LEU A 102 -8.82 -15.90 -2.26
N PRO A 103 -7.62 -16.36 -1.84
CA PRO A 103 -7.51 -17.05 -0.57
C PRO A 103 -8.19 -16.16 0.47
N THR A 104 -8.97 -16.74 1.37
CA THR A 104 -9.68 -16.01 2.45
C THR A 104 -8.76 -15.03 3.17
N ASP A 105 -7.48 -15.31 3.17
CA ASP A 105 -6.41 -14.47 3.72
C ASP A 105 -6.22 -13.16 2.93
N VAL A 106 -6.29 -13.18 1.59
CA VAL A 106 -6.15 -11.97 0.74
C VAL A 106 -7.39 -11.09 0.84
N GLU A 107 -8.59 -11.68 0.93
CA GLU A 107 -9.83 -10.94 1.13
C GLU A 107 -9.82 -10.22 2.49
N THR A 108 -9.37 -10.89 3.54
CA THR A 108 -9.21 -10.29 4.88
C THR A 108 -8.22 -9.14 4.86
N GLN A 109 -7.07 -9.30 4.21
CA GLN A 109 -6.06 -8.24 4.10
C GLN A 109 -6.61 -7.02 3.33
N THR A 110 -7.27 -7.23 2.19
CA THR A 110 -7.87 -6.17 1.38
C THR A 110 -8.91 -5.38 2.18
N THR A 111 -9.72 -6.09 2.97
CA THR A 111 -10.71 -5.49 3.86
C THR A 111 -10.05 -4.62 4.94
N ILE A 112 -8.98 -5.10 5.57
CA ILE A 112 -8.21 -4.33 6.57
C ILE A 112 -7.61 -3.07 5.94
N TYR A 113 -7.00 -3.17 4.76
CA TYR A 113 -6.47 -2.02 4.05
C TYR A 113 -7.56 -0.99 3.72
N PHE A 114 -8.71 -1.43 3.22
CA PHE A 114 -9.82 -0.54 2.87
C PHE A 114 -10.33 0.25 4.08
N PHE A 115 -10.62 -0.42 5.19
CA PHE A 115 -11.06 0.25 6.42
C PHE A 115 -9.99 1.17 7.00
N GLY A 116 -8.73 0.73 7.05
CA GLY A 116 -7.63 1.51 7.57
C GLY A 116 -7.33 2.76 6.75
N TYR A 117 -7.33 2.65 5.41
CA TYR A 117 -7.15 3.81 4.53
C TYR A 117 -8.32 4.78 4.61
N THR A 118 -9.56 4.28 4.69
CA THR A 118 -10.75 5.14 4.84
C THR A 118 -10.70 5.93 6.15
N LEU A 119 -10.39 5.28 7.29
CA LEU A 119 -10.21 5.93 8.58
C LEU A 119 -9.11 6.98 8.53
N SER A 120 -7.97 6.63 7.93
CA SER A 120 -6.82 7.52 7.76
C SER A 120 -7.18 8.73 6.90
N LEU A 121 -7.89 8.55 5.78
CA LEU A 121 -8.33 9.64 4.92
C LEU A 121 -9.23 10.64 5.64
N VAL A 122 -10.24 10.15 6.36
CA VAL A 122 -11.17 11.01 7.11
C VAL A 122 -10.43 11.84 8.14
N THR A 123 -9.57 11.22 8.93
CA THR A 123 -8.82 11.91 10.00
C THR A 123 -7.78 12.89 9.45
N LEU A 124 -7.08 12.54 8.36
CA LEU A 124 -6.16 13.44 7.67
C LEU A 124 -6.88 14.62 7.03
N ALA A 125 -8.04 14.41 6.42
CA ALA A 125 -8.85 15.50 5.84
C ALA A 125 -9.27 16.51 6.92
N ILE A 126 -9.71 16.03 8.08
CA ILE A 126 -10.03 16.90 9.23
C ILE A 126 -8.78 17.67 9.67
N ALA A 127 -7.64 16.99 9.85
CA ALA A 127 -6.40 17.61 10.28
C ALA A 127 -5.91 18.70 9.31
N VAL A 128 -5.87 18.40 8.02
CA VAL A 128 -5.48 19.37 6.98
C VAL A 128 -6.43 20.56 6.94
N THR A 129 -7.73 20.34 7.12
CA THR A 129 -8.73 21.41 7.18
C THR A 129 -8.48 22.32 8.38
N ILE A 130 -8.16 21.78 9.56
CA ILE A 130 -7.82 22.54 10.76
C ILE A 130 -6.60 23.42 10.48
N PHE A 131 -5.49 22.88 9.97
CA PHE A 131 -4.28 23.64 9.68
C PHE A 131 -4.47 24.72 8.61
N ARG A 132 -5.35 24.49 7.63
CA ARG A 132 -5.67 25.50 6.62
C ARG A 132 -6.57 26.60 7.13
N TYR A 133 -7.53 26.27 7.98
CA TYR A 133 -8.54 27.21 8.48
C TYR A 133 -7.92 28.17 9.50
N PHE A 134 -7.16 27.68 10.50
CA PHE A 134 -6.58 28.49 11.54
C PHE A 134 -5.25 29.11 11.12
N LYS A 135 -5.25 30.41 10.86
CA LYS A 135 -4.05 31.16 10.43
C LYS A 135 -2.96 31.19 11.50
N GLU A 136 -3.35 31.09 12.76
CA GLU A 136 -2.45 31.07 13.94
C GLU A 136 -1.52 29.85 13.93
N LEU A 137 -1.93 28.77 13.30
CA LEU A 137 -1.15 27.52 13.19
C LEU A 137 -0.15 27.52 12.00
N ARG A 138 -0.04 28.61 11.25
CA ARG A 138 0.83 28.69 10.06
C ARG A 138 2.28 29.00 10.45
N CYS A 139 3.03 27.97 10.84
CA CYS A 139 4.48 28.04 11.00
C CYS A 139 5.18 27.04 10.06
N LEU A 140 6.50 27.14 9.93
CA LEU A 140 7.27 26.24 9.05
C LEU A 140 7.07 24.78 9.42
N ARG A 141 7.14 24.44 10.71
CA ARG A 141 6.90 23.09 11.24
C ARG A 141 5.55 22.54 10.79
N ASN A 142 4.48 23.29 11.07
CA ASN A 142 3.12 22.86 10.73
C ASN A 142 2.90 22.79 9.22
N THR A 143 3.62 23.59 8.43
CA THR A 143 3.60 23.51 6.96
C THR A 143 4.22 22.20 6.46
N ILE A 144 5.33 21.75 7.07
CA ILE A 144 5.96 20.46 6.77
C ILE A 144 4.99 19.32 7.12
N HIS A 145 4.42 19.32 8.34
CA HIS A 145 3.42 18.33 8.75
C HIS A 145 2.20 18.29 7.82
N MET A 146 1.72 19.46 7.38
CA MET A 146 0.59 19.55 6.45
C MET A 146 0.91 18.92 5.10
N ASN A 147 2.11 19.13 4.55
CA ASN A 147 2.52 18.51 3.29
C ASN A 147 2.67 16.99 3.44
N LEU A 148 3.21 16.51 4.55
CA LEU A 148 3.28 15.08 4.86
C LEU A 148 1.87 14.47 4.93
N MET A 149 0.94 15.08 5.66
CA MET A 149 -0.45 14.62 5.72
C MET A 149 -1.12 14.62 4.34
N PHE A 150 -0.82 15.63 3.52
CA PHE A 150 -1.36 15.73 2.17
C PHE A 150 -0.82 14.65 1.23
N SER A 151 0.48 14.29 1.33
CA SER A 151 1.05 13.17 0.57
C SER A 151 0.42 11.83 0.94
N TYR A 152 0.17 11.58 2.23
CA TYR A 152 -0.58 10.40 2.69
C TYR A 152 -2.00 10.35 2.12
N MET A 153 -2.72 11.48 2.16
CA MET A 153 -4.07 11.55 1.58
C MET A 153 -4.07 11.16 0.11
N LEU A 154 -3.15 11.71 -0.68
CA LEU A 154 -3.05 11.41 -2.11
C LEU A 154 -2.71 9.94 -2.35
N THR A 155 -1.79 9.37 -1.57
CA THR A 155 -1.43 7.95 -1.65
C THR A 155 -2.63 7.05 -1.38
N TYR A 156 -3.38 7.31 -0.31
CA TYR A 156 -4.55 6.49 0.04
C TYR A 156 -5.72 6.67 -0.94
N CYS A 157 -5.92 7.89 -1.45
CA CYS A 157 -6.87 8.11 -2.55
C CYS A 157 -6.50 7.28 -3.78
N MET A 158 -5.22 7.26 -4.17
CA MET A 158 -4.79 6.48 -5.32
C MET A 158 -4.90 4.97 -5.08
N TRP A 159 -4.65 4.48 -3.86
CA TRP A 159 -4.88 3.09 -3.51
C TRP A 159 -6.36 2.69 -3.65
N ILE A 160 -7.27 3.52 -3.16
CA ILE A 160 -8.72 3.27 -3.30
C ILE A 160 -9.14 3.31 -4.78
N VAL A 161 -8.63 4.28 -5.54
CA VAL A 161 -8.88 4.37 -7.00
C VAL A 161 -8.36 3.11 -7.70
N THR A 162 -7.18 2.63 -7.34
CA THR A 162 -6.61 1.39 -7.89
C THR A 162 -7.52 0.19 -7.62
N LEU A 163 -7.99 0.00 -6.39
CA LEU A 163 -8.88 -1.10 -6.03
C LEU A 163 -10.21 -1.07 -6.81
N ILE A 164 -10.73 0.12 -7.08
CA ILE A 164 -11.96 0.29 -7.88
C ILE A 164 -11.67 0.06 -9.38
N SER A 165 -10.48 0.46 -9.84
CA SER A 165 -10.11 0.46 -11.26
C SER A 165 -9.61 -0.89 -11.78
N LEU A 166 -9.39 -1.88 -10.93
CA LEU A 166 -8.93 -3.23 -11.33
C LEU A 166 -9.86 -3.91 -12.35
N ASN A 167 -11.12 -3.46 -12.44
CA ASN A 167 -12.12 -3.99 -13.36
C ASN A 167 -12.23 -3.20 -14.69
N PHE A 168 -11.43 -2.15 -14.87
CA PHE A 168 -11.49 -1.34 -16.09
C PHE A 168 -10.43 -1.81 -17.11
N GLU A 169 -10.90 -2.32 -18.24
CA GLU A 169 -10.10 -2.62 -19.41
C GLU A 169 -9.68 -1.32 -20.10
N GLY A 170 -8.48 -0.84 -19.81
CA GLY A 170 -7.97 0.36 -20.49
C GLY A 170 -6.50 0.59 -20.23
N SER A 171 -5.67 0.32 -21.25
CA SER A 171 -4.22 0.38 -21.14
C SER A 171 -3.68 1.75 -20.67
N ILE A 172 -4.19 2.88 -21.19
CA ILE A 172 -3.69 4.22 -20.86
C ILE A 172 -4.09 4.63 -19.44
N LEU A 173 -5.33 4.35 -19.03
CA LEU A 173 -5.81 4.69 -17.70
C LEU A 173 -5.03 3.92 -16.62
N CYS A 174 -4.74 2.67 -16.86
CA CYS A 174 -3.89 1.84 -16.01
C CYS A 174 -2.51 2.47 -15.82
N ILE A 175 -1.83 2.86 -16.91
CA ILE A 175 -0.49 3.48 -16.85
C ILE A 175 -0.52 4.75 -15.98
N ILE A 176 -1.51 5.60 -16.17
CA ILE A 176 -1.66 6.84 -15.40
C ILE A 176 -1.87 6.54 -13.91
N ILE A 177 -2.78 5.64 -13.58
CA ILE A 177 -3.10 5.28 -12.18
C ILE A 177 -1.88 4.70 -11.48
N VAL A 178 -1.19 3.75 -12.11
CA VAL A 178 0.00 3.11 -11.51
C VAL A 178 1.13 4.12 -11.33
N THR A 179 1.38 4.97 -12.32
CA THR A 179 2.42 6.00 -12.25
C THR A 179 2.13 7.01 -11.14
N LEU A 180 0.89 7.48 -11.02
CA LEU A 180 0.48 8.39 -9.95
C LEU A 180 0.53 7.72 -8.56
N LEU A 181 0.14 6.45 -8.47
CA LEU A 181 0.24 5.68 -7.24
C LEU A 181 1.69 5.62 -6.76
N HIS A 182 2.62 5.23 -7.64
CA HIS A 182 4.05 5.18 -7.29
C HIS A 182 4.59 6.56 -6.93
N TYR A 183 4.22 7.61 -7.68
CA TYR A 183 4.64 8.98 -7.38
C TYR A 183 4.23 9.42 -5.98
N PHE A 184 2.96 9.31 -5.62
CA PHE A 184 2.50 9.75 -4.31
C PHE A 184 3.02 8.86 -3.18
N HIS A 185 3.16 7.56 -3.44
CA HIS A 185 3.74 6.63 -2.47
C HIS A 185 5.19 6.99 -2.13
N ILE A 186 6.04 7.23 -3.13
CA ILE A 186 7.43 7.65 -2.92
C ILE A 186 7.49 9.04 -2.26
N THR A 187 6.64 9.96 -2.68
CA THR A 187 6.52 11.32 -2.11
C THR A 187 6.29 11.27 -0.60
N THR A 188 5.54 10.29 -0.11
CA THR A 188 5.33 10.11 1.33
C THR A 188 6.63 9.84 2.08
N PHE A 189 7.52 8.99 1.53
CA PHE A 189 8.83 8.73 2.15
C PHE A 189 9.75 9.96 2.12
N PHE A 190 9.73 10.72 1.03
CA PHE A 190 10.52 11.94 0.94
C PHE A 190 10.00 13.03 1.89
N TRP A 191 8.69 13.13 2.14
CA TRP A 191 8.16 14.03 3.16
C TRP A 191 8.46 13.55 4.58
N MET A 192 8.50 12.24 4.85
CA MET A 192 9.03 11.71 6.11
C MET A 192 10.51 12.07 6.30
N PHE A 193 11.30 12.03 5.22
CA PHE A 193 12.71 12.44 5.26
C PHE A 193 12.85 13.95 5.54
N VAL A 194 12.06 14.79 4.90
CA VAL A 194 12.03 16.23 5.15
C VAL A 194 11.70 16.53 6.61
N GLU A 195 10.75 15.80 7.18
CA GLU A 195 10.38 15.89 8.59
C GLU A 195 11.55 15.51 9.51
N GLY A 196 12.15 14.34 9.24
CA GLY A 196 13.33 13.86 9.99
C GLY A 196 14.52 14.83 9.91
N LEU A 197 14.79 15.36 8.72
CA LEU A 197 15.83 16.37 8.49
C LEU A 197 15.55 17.66 9.26
N TYR A 198 14.31 18.14 9.21
CA TYR A 198 13.91 19.35 9.95
C TYR A 198 14.11 19.18 11.46
N LEU A 199 13.70 18.02 12.00
CA LEU A 199 13.87 17.72 13.42
C LEU A 199 15.34 17.54 13.81
N TYR A 200 16.12 16.90 12.95
CA TYR A 200 17.57 16.76 13.15
C TYR A 200 18.23 18.14 13.25
N ILE A 201 17.97 19.03 12.32
CA ILE A 201 18.50 20.41 12.33
C ILE A 201 18.04 21.15 13.60
N LEU A 202 16.79 21.01 13.99
CA LEU A 202 16.22 21.69 15.18
C LEU A 202 16.84 21.20 16.49
N VAL A 203 17.13 19.90 16.63
CA VAL A 203 17.61 19.30 17.89
C VAL A 203 19.14 19.27 18.00
N VAL A 204 19.83 19.01 16.90
CA VAL A 204 21.30 18.81 16.86
C VAL A 204 22.02 20.12 16.58
N GLU A 205 21.52 20.90 15.64
CA GLU A 205 22.12 22.17 15.22
C GLU A 205 21.45 23.41 15.89
N THR A 206 21.31 23.40 17.19
CA THR A 206 20.63 24.43 17.99
C THR A 206 21.13 25.88 17.76
N LEU A 207 22.25 26.08 17.08
CA LEU A 207 22.89 27.38 16.80
C LEU A 207 22.78 27.83 15.34
N THR A 208 22.31 26.97 14.44
CA THR A 208 22.22 27.34 13.02
C THR A 208 20.86 27.99 12.77
N ARG A 209 20.89 29.32 12.60
CA ARG A 209 19.76 30.12 12.13
C ARG A 209 19.13 29.44 10.93
N GLU A 210 17.80 29.35 10.87
CA GLU A 210 17.00 28.73 9.80
C GLU A 210 17.47 29.13 8.39
N ASN A 211 18.52 28.48 7.88
CA ASN A 211 19.07 28.78 6.56
C ASN A 211 18.29 28.09 5.43
N PHE A 212 17.50 27.06 5.77
CA PHE A 212 16.70 26.35 4.79
C PHE A 212 15.33 27.02 4.61
N LYS A 213 15.13 27.62 3.45
CA LYS A 213 13.83 28.18 3.06
C LYS A 213 12.85 27.05 2.75
N LEU A 214 11.58 27.23 3.05
CA LEU A 214 10.49 26.28 2.74
C LEU A 214 10.58 25.71 1.31
N ARG A 215 11.06 26.49 0.34
CA ARG A 215 11.21 26.05 -1.06
C ARG A 215 12.11 24.84 -1.22
N VAL A 216 13.17 24.72 -0.41
CA VAL A 216 14.09 23.57 -0.46
C VAL A 216 13.39 22.31 0.02
N TYR A 217 12.65 22.38 1.12
CA TYR A 217 11.87 21.27 1.64
C TYR A 217 10.79 20.80 0.65
N VAL A 218 10.10 21.74 0.01
CA VAL A 218 9.11 21.45 -1.02
C VAL A 218 9.75 20.78 -2.24
N PHE A 219 10.91 21.25 -2.67
CA PHE A 219 11.64 20.65 -3.78
C PHE A 219 12.10 19.22 -3.45
N ILE A 220 12.61 18.98 -2.25
CA ILE A 220 12.99 17.64 -1.79
C ILE A 220 11.75 16.72 -1.72
N GLY A 221 10.65 17.18 -1.12
CA GLY A 221 9.47 16.36 -0.88
C GLY A 221 8.66 16.01 -2.13
N TRP A 222 8.51 16.96 -3.07
CA TRP A 222 7.72 16.76 -4.29
C TRP A 222 8.56 16.58 -5.56
N GLY A 223 9.69 17.29 -5.67
CA GLY A 223 10.49 17.34 -6.89
C GLY A 223 11.32 16.07 -7.12
N PHE A 224 12.08 15.62 -6.12
CA PHE A 224 12.91 14.42 -6.28
C PHE A 224 12.09 13.18 -6.62
N PRO A 225 10.96 12.87 -5.92
CA PRO A 225 10.11 11.74 -6.30
C PRO A 225 9.65 11.78 -7.74
N MET A 226 9.31 12.98 -8.25
CA MET A 226 8.86 13.15 -9.63
C MET A 226 9.93 12.72 -10.64
N VAL A 227 11.19 13.08 -10.40
CA VAL A 227 12.31 12.71 -11.29
C VAL A 227 12.47 11.20 -11.34
N PHE A 228 12.49 10.51 -10.20
CA PHE A 228 12.66 9.04 -10.14
C PHE A 228 11.50 8.30 -10.82
N VAL A 229 10.27 8.74 -10.60
CA VAL A 229 9.10 8.11 -11.20
C VAL A 229 9.03 8.33 -12.71
N LEU A 230 9.41 9.53 -13.19
CA LEU A 230 9.48 9.78 -14.63
C LEU A 230 10.55 8.93 -15.32
N ILE A 231 11.73 8.75 -14.71
CA ILE A 231 12.77 7.86 -15.22
C ILE A 231 12.25 6.41 -15.23
N TRP A 232 11.63 5.96 -14.14
CA TRP A 232 11.04 4.63 -14.06
C TRP A 232 9.97 4.39 -15.13
N ALA A 233 9.03 5.33 -15.29
CA ALA A 233 7.97 5.23 -16.28
C ALA A 233 8.52 5.20 -17.72
N ALA A 234 9.53 6.05 -18.01
CA ALA A 234 10.21 6.05 -19.29
C ALA A 234 10.88 4.70 -19.58
N VAL A 235 11.63 4.13 -18.62
CA VAL A 235 12.29 2.84 -18.80
C VAL A 235 11.26 1.71 -18.93
N LYS A 236 10.21 1.70 -18.12
CA LYS A 236 9.16 0.67 -18.17
C LYS A 236 8.38 0.69 -19.49
N SER A 237 8.24 1.83 -20.15
CA SER A 237 7.58 1.94 -21.46
C SER A 237 8.34 1.26 -22.60
N PHE A 238 9.64 0.98 -22.43
CA PHE A 238 10.45 0.23 -23.40
C PHE A 238 10.42 -1.29 -23.18
N VAL A 239 9.80 -1.79 -22.13
CA VAL A 239 9.65 -3.22 -21.89
C VAL A 239 8.61 -3.76 -22.88
N PRO A 240 8.95 -4.78 -23.70
CA PRO A 240 8.01 -5.35 -24.65
C PRO A 240 6.81 -5.94 -23.89
N PHE A 241 5.63 -5.61 -24.38
CA PHE A 241 4.36 -6.16 -23.94
C PHE A 241 4.26 -7.62 -24.36
N ASP A 242 3.91 -8.50 -23.43
CA ASP A 242 3.62 -9.90 -23.73
C ASP A 242 2.15 -10.01 -24.19
N PRO A 243 1.87 -10.32 -25.48
CA PRO A 243 0.52 -10.26 -26.03
C PRO A 243 -0.43 -11.34 -25.47
N ASP A 244 0.09 -12.36 -24.79
CA ASP A 244 -0.72 -13.44 -24.23
C ASP A 244 -1.41 -13.07 -22.89
N ASN A 245 -1.03 -11.96 -22.26
CA ASN A 245 -1.60 -11.51 -20.99
C ASN A 245 -2.56 -10.32 -21.19
N THR A 246 -3.64 -10.52 -21.94
CA THR A 246 -4.54 -9.46 -22.42
C THR A 246 -5.47 -8.86 -21.36
N ASN A 247 -5.59 -9.45 -20.18
CA ASN A 247 -6.66 -9.10 -19.22
C ASN A 247 -6.22 -8.31 -18.00
N ASN A 248 -4.91 -8.08 -17.78
CA ASN A 248 -4.41 -7.39 -16.60
C ASN A 248 -3.49 -6.23 -16.97
N CYS A 249 -3.50 -5.20 -16.12
CA CYS A 249 -2.58 -4.08 -16.23
C CYS A 249 -1.13 -4.54 -15.99
N HIS A 250 -0.36 -4.77 -17.04
CA HIS A 250 1.04 -5.19 -17.00
C HIS A 250 1.96 -4.28 -16.15
N TRP A 251 1.56 -3.02 -15.96
CA TRP A 251 2.33 -2.05 -15.16
C TRP A 251 2.34 -2.35 -13.66
N PHE A 252 1.42 -3.20 -13.17
CA PHE A 252 1.42 -3.70 -11.79
C PHE A 252 2.41 -4.84 -11.54
N GLU A 253 2.86 -5.53 -12.58
CA GLU A 253 3.82 -6.61 -12.43
C GLU A 253 5.17 -6.07 -11.95
N SER A 254 5.66 -6.69 -10.86
CA SER A 254 6.97 -6.34 -10.30
C SER A 254 8.10 -6.79 -11.24
N ASN A 255 8.94 -5.85 -11.61
CA ASN A 255 10.09 -6.07 -12.48
C ASN A 255 11.38 -5.57 -11.81
N THR A 256 12.52 -6.05 -12.30
CA THR A 256 13.84 -5.55 -11.86
C THR A 256 13.99 -4.02 -12.05
N ILE A 257 13.23 -3.43 -12.97
CA ILE A 257 13.18 -1.98 -13.23
C ILE A 257 12.62 -1.20 -12.03
N ASP A 258 11.81 -1.83 -11.19
CA ASP A 258 11.21 -1.19 -10.02
C ASP A 258 12.25 -0.74 -8.98
N TRP A 259 13.46 -1.29 -9.05
CA TRP A 259 14.60 -0.82 -8.25
C TRP A 259 14.97 0.64 -8.52
N ILE A 260 14.58 1.23 -9.65
CA ILE A 260 14.83 2.65 -9.95
C ILE A 260 14.19 3.56 -8.91
N TYR A 261 12.98 3.24 -8.45
CA TYR A 261 12.30 4.03 -7.42
C TYR A 261 12.42 3.41 -6.02
N GLN A 262 12.62 2.09 -5.92
CA GLN A 262 12.78 1.42 -4.63
C GLN A 262 14.12 1.79 -3.96
N THR A 263 15.21 1.84 -4.72
CA THR A 263 16.54 2.18 -4.19
C THR A 263 16.58 3.55 -3.50
N PRO A 264 16.11 4.67 -4.12
CA PRO A 264 16.02 5.96 -3.43
C PRO A 264 15.15 5.91 -2.17
N THR A 265 14.07 5.14 -2.19
CA THR A 265 13.18 4.96 -1.03
C THR A 265 13.90 4.28 0.13
N VAL A 266 14.64 3.20 -0.14
CA VAL A 266 15.44 2.50 0.87
C VAL A 266 16.53 3.42 1.45
N ILE A 267 17.22 4.19 0.61
CA ILE A 267 18.23 5.17 1.06
C ILE A 267 17.60 6.19 2.01
N VAL A 268 16.46 6.75 1.64
CA VAL A 268 15.72 7.72 2.45
C VAL A 268 15.30 7.11 3.80
N LEU A 269 14.83 5.87 3.82
CA LEU A 269 14.48 5.17 5.06
C LEU A 269 15.71 4.95 5.97
N LEU A 270 16.84 4.58 5.41
CA LEU A 270 18.08 4.42 6.16
C LEU A 270 18.58 5.75 6.74
N LEU A 271 18.48 6.85 5.98
CA LEU A 271 18.81 8.19 6.46
C LEU A 271 17.88 8.62 7.61
N ASN A 272 16.58 8.34 7.50
CA ASN A 272 15.61 8.59 8.56
C ASN A 272 15.93 7.81 9.83
N LEU A 273 16.32 6.56 9.70
CA LEU A 273 16.77 5.76 10.86
C LEU A 273 18.02 6.38 11.48
N GLY A 274 18.98 6.84 10.68
CA GLY A 274 20.16 7.56 11.15
C GLY A 274 19.81 8.84 11.91
N PHE A 275 18.91 9.66 11.37
CA PHE A 275 18.43 10.87 12.07
C PHE A 275 17.76 10.53 13.40
N LEU A 276 16.90 9.51 13.43
CA LEU A 276 16.25 9.07 14.65
C LEU A 276 17.27 8.68 15.72
N LEU A 277 18.28 7.86 15.35
CA LEU A 277 19.34 7.44 16.29
C LEU A 277 20.13 8.64 16.81
N CYS A 278 20.50 9.59 15.95
CA CYS A 278 21.17 10.83 16.34
C CYS A 278 20.33 11.68 17.29
N ILE A 279 19.06 11.88 16.97
CA ILE A 279 18.14 12.65 17.82
C ILE A 279 17.97 11.97 19.18
N MET A 280 17.78 10.65 19.21
CA MET A 280 17.70 9.87 20.45
C MET A 280 18.96 9.99 21.28
N TRP A 281 20.14 9.88 20.66
CA TRP A 281 21.42 10.02 21.33
C TRP A 281 21.58 11.40 22.00
N VAL A 282 21.33 12.47 21.23
CA VAL A 282 21.41 13.85 21.75
C VAL A 282 20.44 14.06 22.90
N LEU A 283 19.22 13.53 22.78
CA LEU A 283 18.20 13.66 23.81
C LEU A 283 18.58 12.92 25.10
N ILE A 284 19.05 11.67 25.00
CA ILE A 284 19.50 10.87 26.15
C ILE A 284 20.71 11.55 26.81
N THR A 285 21.63 12.11 26.03
CA THR A 285 22.80 12.81 26.56
C THR A 285 22.39 14.08 27.32
N LYS A 286 21.49 14.86 26.78
CA LYS A 286 20.94 16.05 27.46
C LYS A 286 20.14 15.67 28.71
N LEU A 287 19.36 14.59 28.68
CA LEU A 287 18.65 14.05 29.86
C LEU A 287 19.59 13.65 30.99
N ARG A 288 20.76 13.10 30.64
CA ARG A 288 21.73 12.62 31.63
C ARG A 288 22.49 13.77 32.30
N SER A 289 22.58 14.92 31.62
CA SER A 289 23.25 16.14 32.12
C SER A 289 22.36 17.08 32.94
N ALA A 290 21.04 16.86 32.93
CA ALA A 290 20.10 17.82 33.50
C ALA A 290 19.74 17.52 34.98
N ASN A 291 19.73 18.54 35.82
CA ASN A 291 19.22 18.49 37.17
C ASN A 291 17.68 18.43 37.22
N THR A 292 17.14 17.94 38.31
CA THR A 292 15.78 17.42 38.57
C THR A 292 14.55 18.19 38.02
N VAL A 293 14.65 19.49 37.71
CA VAL A 293 13.52 20.28 37.18
C VAL A 293 13.36 20.14 35.66
N GLU A 294 14.45 19.93 34.94
CA GLU A 294 14.43 19.72 33.50
C GLU A 294 13.99 18.32 33.08
N THR A 295 14.03 17.33 33.99
CA THR A 295 13.64 15.93 33.71
C THR A 295 12.20 15.80 33.22
N GLN A 296 11.27 16.66 33.69
CA GLN A 296 9.89 16.64 33.19
C GLN A 296 9.76 17.13 31.72
N GLN A 297 10.56 18.10 31.31
CA GLN A 297 10.56 18.58 29.93
C GLN A 297 11.12 17.51 28.98
N TYR A 298 12.16 16.79 29.41
CA TYR A 298 12.76 15.72 28.63
C TYR A 298 11.89 14.46 28.56
N HIS A 299 11.13 14.15 29.62
CA HIS A 299 10.12 13.10 29.56
C HIS A 299 9.03 13.42 28.52
N LYS A 300 8.61 14.68 28.41
CA LYS A 300 7.68 15.12 27.36
C LYS A 300 8.31 15.03 25.99
N ALA A 301 9.58 15.41 25.84
CA ALA A 301 10.31 15.30 24.56
C ALA A 301 10.58 13.85 24.16
N ALA A 302 10.95 12.96 25.12
CA ALA A 302 11.11 11.53 24.88
C ALA A 302 9.79 10.87 24.48
N LYS A 303 8.69 11.25 25.10
CA LYS A 303 7.34 10.81 24.72
C LYS A 303 6.98 11.27 23.30
N ALA A 304 7.31 12.52 22.94
CA ALA A 304 7.12 13.04 21.60
C ALA A 304 7.95 12.29 20.54
N LEU A 305 9.17 11.90 20.89
CA LEU A 305 10.04 11.10 19.99
C LEU A 305 9.56 9.65 19.84
N LEU A 306 9.04 9.04 20.91
CA LEU A 306 8.45 7.70 20.86
C LEU A 306 7.23 7.67 19.91
N VAL A 307 6.52 8.80 19.85
CA VAL A 307 5.44 9.06 18.90
C VAL A 307 5.96 9.24 17.48
N LEU A 308 7.17 9.76 17.33
CA LEU A 308 7.81 9.98 16.03
C LEU A 308 8.36 8.68 15.41
N MET A 309 8.65 7.64 16.19
CA MET A 309 9.17 6.37 15.71
C MET A 309 8.34 5.70 14.60
N PRO A 310 7.00 5.58 14.72
CA PRO A 310 6.17 5.03 13.64
C PRO A 310 6.20 5.89 12.37
N LEU A 311 6.42 7.19 12.55
CA LEU A 311 6.40 8.19 11.48
C LEU A 311 7.66 8.22 10.62
N LEU A 312 8.82 7.92 11.20
CA LEU A 312 10.09 7.91 10.48
C LEU A 312 10.33 6.62 9.67
N GLY A 313 9.28 5.84 9.43
CA GLY A 313 9.36 4.68 8.55
C GLY A 313 9.83 3.38 9.22
N ILE A 314 9.93 3.32 10.56
CA ILE A 314 10.26 2.07 11.28
C ILE A 314 9.25 0.97 10.93
N THR A 315 7.99 1.32 10.73
CA THR A 315 6.94 0.40 10.28
C THR A 315 7.34 -0.30 8.98
N TYR A 316 7.96 0.42 8.05
CA TYR A 316 8.44 -0.15 6.78
C TYR A 316 9.68 -1.03 6.97
N VAL A 317 10.59 -0.68 7.88
CA VAL A 317 11.75 -1.51 8.20
C VAL A 317 11.30 -2.86 8.78
N ILE A 318 10.32 -2.85 9.67
CA ILE A 318 9.73 -4.08 10.23
C ILE A 318 9.07 -4.90 9.13
N THR A 319 8.42 -4.27 8.14
CA THR A 319 7.71 -4.98 7.06
C THR A 319 8.62 -5.54 5.97
N ILE A 320 9.89 -5.15 5.90
CA ILE A 320 10.89 -5.74 4.98
C ILE A 320 11.31 -7.14 5.45
N TYR A 321 11.23 -7.42 6.76
CA TYR A 321 11.59 -8.70 7.32
C TYR A 321 10.43 -9.69 7.17
N ALA A 322 10.51 -10.54 6.12
CA ALA A 322 9.54 -11.62 5.95
C ALA A 322 9.85 -12.78 6.92
N PRO A 323 8.88 -13.29 7.68
CA PRO A 323 9.09 -14.45 8.54
C PRO A 323 9.28 -15.73 7.73
N THR A 324 9.89 -16.73 8.38
CA THR A 324 10.09 -18.08 7.85
C THR A 324 8.77 -18.77 7.46
N PRO A 325 8.77 -19.81 6.59
CA PRO A 325 7.65 -20.25 5.74
C PRO A 325 6.47 -20.95 6.44
N ASP A 326 6.24 -20.78 7.73
CA ASP A 326 5.06 -21.30 8.40
C ASP A 326 3.81 -20.48 8.02
N ARG A 327 2.87 -21.10 7.34
CA ARG A 327 1.66 -20.46 6.77
C ARG A 327 0.86 -19.64 7.82
N SER A 328 0.81 -20.09 9.07
CA SER A 328 0.12 -19.37 10.15
C SER A 328 0.84 -18.08 10.56
N SER A 329 2.16 -18.11 10.66
CA SER A 329 2.97 -16.94 11.02
C SER A 329 3.00 -15.90 9.89
N VAL A 330 2.96 -16.32 8.63
CA VAL A 330 2.86 -15.45 7.46
C VAL A 330 1.55 -14.66 7.48
N ASN A 331 0.41 -15.30 7.74
CA ASN A 331 -0.90 -14.64 7.76
C ASN A 331 -0.99 -13.60 8.89
N VAL A 332 -0.53 -13.91 10.10
CA VAL A 332 -0.50 -12.96 11.22
C VAL A 332 0.40 -11.77 10.90
N PHE A 333 1.54 -12.02 10.29
CA PHE A 333 2.49 -10.98 9.87
C PHE A 333 1.87 -10.06 8.82
N GLU A 334 1.25 -10.60 7.77
CA GLU A 334 0.62 -9.82 6.71
C GLU A 334 -0.59 -9.01 7.20
N CYS A 335 -1.42 -9.59 8.08
CA CYS A 335 -2.50 -8.84 8.73
C CYS A 335 -1.96 -7.71 9.62
N THR A 336 -0.90 -7.95 10.39
CA THR A 336 -0.27 -6.93 11.23
C THR A 336 0.34 -5.82 10.37
N ARG A 337 1.01 -6.19 9.29
CA ARG A 337 1.53 -5.27 8.29
C ARG A 337 0.42 -4.40 7.69
N ALA A 338 -0.70 -5.02 7.29
CA ALA A 338 -1.84 -4.32 6.74
C ALA A 338 -2.42 -3.29 7.72
N VAL A 339 -2.59 -3.65 8.99
CA VAL A 339 -3.04 -2.72 10.05
C VAL A 339 -2.06 -1.56 10.22
N LEU A 340 -0.77 -1.85 10.38
CA LEU A 340 0.26 -0.84 10.62
C LEU A 340 0.35 0.17 9.47
N LEU A 341 0.38 -0.31 8.23
CA LEU A 341 0.50 0.56 7.05
C LEU A 341 -0.78 1.36 6.79
N SER A 342 -1.95 0.75 6.92
CA SER A 342 -3.22 1.43 6.63
C SER A 342 -3.61 2.46 7.68
N THR A 343 -3.22 2.27 8.95
CA THR A 343 -3.51 3.20 10.05
C THR A 343 -2.42 4.25 10.27
N GLN A 344 -1.35 4.24 9.49
CA GLN A 344 -0.25 5.19 9.62
C GLN A 344 -0.72 6.65 9.45
N GLY A 345 -1.60 6.91 8.48
CA GLY A 345 -2.19 8.25 8.29
C GLY A 345 -3.04 8.71 9.47
N PHE A 346 -3.83 7.82 10.06
CA PHE A 346 -4.56 8.12 11.29
C PHE A 346 -3.60 8.48 12.43
N THR A 347 -2.52 7.72 12.60
CA THR A 347 -1.49 7.95 13.61
C THR A 347 -0.83 9.32 13.43
N VAL A 348 -0.50 9.70 12.18
CA VAL A 348 0.02 11.02 11.83
C VAL A 348 -0.96 12.13 12.22
N ALA A 349 -2.22 12.01 11.82
CA ALA A 349 -3.24 13.00 12.16
C ALA A 349 -3.45 13.11 13.67
N LEU A 350 -3.45 11.98 14.39
CA LEU A 350 -3.61 11.93 15.84
C LEU A 350 -2.52 12.72 16.56
N PHE A 351 -1.26 12.47 16.20
CA PHE A 351 -0.13 13.05 16.94
C PHE A 351 0.17 14.49 16.53
N TYR A 352 0.11 14.82 15.27
CA TYR A 352 0.44 16.18 14.82
C TYR A 352 -0.71 17.17 14.95
N CYS A 353 -1.95 16.70 14.88
CA CYS A 353 -3.12 17.58 14.97
C CYS A 353 -3.88 17.37 16.29
N PHE A 354 -4.45 16.19 16.54
CA PHE A 354 -5.41 16.04 17.63
C PHE A 354 -4.78 16.05 19.02
N LEU A 355 -3.57 15.52 19.18
CA LEU A 355 -2.82 15.54 20.45
C LEU A 355 -1.86 16.73 20.59
N ASN A 356 -1.78 17.60 19.58
CA ASN A 356 -0.95 18.78 19.62
C ASN A 356 -1.60 19.86 20.49
N THR A 357 -0.89 20.28 21.54
CA THR A 357 -1.38 21.26 22.53
C THR A 357 -1.66 22.63 21.90
N GLU A 358 -0.87 23.05 20.89
CA GLU A 358 -1.11 24.31 20.17
C GLU A 358 -2.43 24.26 19.41
N VAL A 359 -2.72 23.15 18.74
CA VAL A 359 -3.97 22.94 18.01
C VAL A 359 -5.15 22.89 18.97
N GLN A 360 -5.02 22.14 20.07
CA GLN A 360 -6.07 22.05 21.09
C GLN A 360 -6.39 23.41 21.71
N ASN A 361 -5.36 24.20 22.06
CA ASN A 361 -5.55 25.53 22.62
C ASN A 361 -6.22 26.49 21.62
N THR A 362 -5.80 26.46 20.37
CA THR A 362 -6.42 27.28 19.31
C THR A 362 -7.89 26.91 19.12
N LEU A 363 -8.21 25.61 19.03
CA LEU A 363 -9.59 25.13 18.90
C LEU A 363 -10.44 25.55 20.11
N ARG A 364 -9.91 25.38 21.32
CA ARG A 364 -10.60 25.75 22.57
C ARG A 364 -10.89 27.25 22.59
N HIS A 365 -9.89 28.09 22.29
CA HIS A 365 -10.06 29.54 22.26
C HIS A 365 -11.13 29.97 21.25
N HIS A 366 -11.11 29.42 20.03
CA HIS A 366 -12.14 29.73 19.03
C HIS A 366 -13.52 29.22 19.43
N PHE A 367 -13.62 28.06 20.08
CA PHE A 367 -14.89 27.51 20.56
C PHE A 367 -15.47 28.37 21.70
N GLU A 368 -14.64 28.82 22.67
CA GLU A 368 -15.05 29.72 23.74
C GLU A 368 -15.53 31.07 23.20
N ASN A 369 -14.80 31.64 22.23
CA ASN A 369 -15.20 32.87 21.55
C ASN A 369 -16.51 32.71 20.79
N TRP A 370 -16.71 31.60 20.11
CA TRP A 370 -17.97 31.31 19.43
C TRP A 370 -19.14 31.17 20.43
N LYS A 371 -18.93 30.45 21.53
CA LYS A 371 -19.91 30.28 22.59
C LYS A 371 -20.28 31.64 23.22
N THR A 372 -19.30 32.49 23.52
CA THR A 372 -19.49 33.84 24.06
C THR A 372 -20.25 34.74 23.08
N ARG A 373 -19.92 34.72 21.80
CA ARG A 373 -20.66 35.47 20.77
C ARG A 373 -22.12 35.02 20.65
N ARG A 374 -22.40 33.75 20.87
CA ARG A 374 -23.75 33.18 20.79
C ARG A 374 -24.56 33.45 22.07
N SER A 375 -23.91 33.52 23.22
CA SER A 375 -24.57 33.86 24.47
C SER A 375 -24.86 35.37 24.61
N LEU A 376 -24.04 36.23 24.00
CA LEU A 376 -24.27 37.66 23.83
C LEU A 376 -25.21 37.90 22.62
N GLY A 377 -26.45 37.42 22.70
CA GLY A 377 -27.46 37.63 21.66
C GLY A 377 -27.65 39.12 21.31
N PRO A 378 -28.43 39.46 20.25
CA PRO A 378 -28.49 40.82 19.66
C PRO A 378 -29.05 41.93 20.57
N ARG A 379 -29.24 41.66 21.86
CA ARG A 379 -29.72 42.62 22.87
C ARG A 379 -28.64 43.52 23.45
N SER A 380 -27.35 43.24 23.30
CA SER A 380 -26.29 44.03 23.92
C SER A 380 -25.81 45.25 23.10
N LEU A 381 -26.29 45.43 21.85
CA LEU A 381 -25.88 46.55 21.00
C LEU A 381 -26.67 47.84 21.18
N ARG A 382 -27.56 47.90 22.19
CA ARG A 382 -28.42 49.10 22.43
C ARG A 382 -28.24 49.78 23.76
N SER A 383 -27.16 49.55 24.47
CA SER A 383 -26.77 50.34 25.64
C SER A 383 -25.41 50.99 25.40
N GLY A 384 -25.40 51.94 24.47
CA GLY A 384 -24.35 52.94 24.34
C GLY A 384 -24.49 53.98 25.43
N SER A 385 -24.02 53.70 26.60
CA SER A 385 -23.84 54.74 27.62
C SER A 385 -22.37 55.13 27.67
N ARG A 386 -22.15 56.39 27.28
CA ARG A 386 -21.00 57.22 27.56
C ARG A 386 -20.31 56.80 28.89
N SER A 387 -19.13 56.27 28.82
CA SER A 387 -18.19 56.22 29.90
C SER A 387 -17.02 57.14 29.58
N LYS A 388 -16.88 58.18 30.39
CA LYS A 388 -15.85 59.20 30.38
C LYS A 388 -14.45 58.59 30.46
N ASP A 389 -13.56 59.14 29.67
CA ASP A 389 -12.12 59.09 29.84
C ASP A 389 -11.67 59.18 31.30
N TRP A 390 -10.98 58.16 31.76
CA TRP A 390 -10.10 58.23 32.90
C TRP A 390 -8.76 57.66 32.51
N SER A 391 -7.87 58.56 32.09
CA SER A 391 -6.44 58.33 31.85
C SER A 391 -5.71 58.40 33.18
N PRO A 392 -5.02 57.36 33.64
CA PRO A 392 -4.07 57.54 34.74
C PRO A 392 -2.77 58.13 34.15
N ARG A 393 -2.45 59.35 34.53
CA ARG A 393 -1.20 60.05 34.37
C ARG A 393 -0.06 59.21 34.96
N SER A 394 0.83 58.73 34.13
CA SER A 394 2.09 58.15 34.58
C SER A 394 2.99 59.21 35.19
N ARG A 395 3.26 59.05 36.47
CA ARG A 395 4.25 59.86 37.19
C ARG A 395 5.61 59.18 37.01
N THR A 396 6.45 59.76 36.22
CA THR A 396 7.89 59.48 36.17
C THR A 396 8.53 60.02 37.43
N GLU A 397 9.04 59.16 38.31
CA GLU A 397 10.06 59.54 39.28
C GLU A 397 11.41 59.00 38.81
N SER A 398 12.26 59.96 38.50
CA SER A 398 13.71 59.90 38.37
C SER A 398 14.31 59.83 39.76
N ILE A 399 15.11 58.77 40.05
CA ILE A 399 16.14 58.82 41.07
C ILE A 399 17.39 58.12 40.53
N ARG A 400 18.48 58.90 40.52
CA ARG A 400 19.93 58.72 40.43
C ARG A 400 20.47 57.29 40.39
#